data_7bd9aaa97648c4206a09ae49d85b9568
#
_entry.id   7bd9aaa97648c4206a09ae49d85b9568
#
_cell.length_a   1.000
_cell.length_b   1.000
_cell.length_c   1.000
_cell.angle_alpha   90.00
_cell.angle_beta   90.00
_cell.angle_gamma   90.00
#
_symmetry.space_group_name_H-M   'P 1'
#
loop_
_entity.id
_entity.type
_entity.pdbx_description
1 polymer ?
#
loop_
_entity_poly.entity_id
_entity_poly.type
_entity_poly.pdbx_seq_one_letter_code
_entity_poly.pdbx_strand_id
1 'polypeptide(L)'
;MAVISKKQHAIAVNAPVTRGGGKMIIKNAKFMTSYASFKKGDGFGVSEIAVAGKSNVGKSSFINYLANYNGLAKTSATPGKTKLTNYFSMNNGEFMLVDLPGYGVAKVGEDEKKKWDKMIGSYLTQSENLKGVVVLVDVRHE
;
A
#
# COMPACT_ATOMS: atom_id res chain seq x y z
N MET A 1 13.99 0.86 11.63
CA MET A 1 13.49 1.98 10.81
C MET A 1 14.45 2.16 9.62
N ALA A 2 14.00 1.87 8.44
CA ALA A 2 14.76 2.19 7.21
C ALA A 2 14.11 3.43 6.59
N VAL A 3 14.88 4.49 6.41
CA VAL A 3 14.43 5.71 5.72
C VAL A 3 15.06 5.71 4.35
N ILE A 4 14.26 5.55 3.30
CA ILE A 4 14.74 5.74 1.93
C ILE A 4 14.19 7.08 1.46
N SER A 5 15.08 8.03 1.26
CA SER A 5 14.73 9.32 0.71
C SER A 5 15.04 9.34 -0.78
N LYS A 6 14.04 9.50 -1.61
CA LYS A 6 14.22 9.94 -2.99
C LYS A 6 13.22 11.05 -3.25
N LYS A 7 13.70 12.23 -3.56
CA LYS A 7 12.91 13.45 -3.80
C LYS A 7 11.94 13.81 -2.66
N GLN A 8 12.46 13.95 -1.43
CA GLN A 8 11.74 14.54 -0.29
C GLN A 8 10.57 13.69 0.28
N HIS A 9 10.54 12.39 0.06
CA HIS A 9 9.60 11.49 0.72
C HIS A 9 10.38 10.60 1.69
N ALA A 10 9.92 10.49 2.91
CA ALA A 10 10.46 9.56 3.90
C ALA A 10 9.56 8.34 4.00
N ILE A 11 10.15 7.17 3.98
CA ILE A 11 9.47 5.90 4.18
C ILE A 11 9.90 5.37 5.54
N ALA A 12 8.96 5.31 6.48
CA ALA A 12 9.18 4.67 7.76
C ALA A 12 8.63 3.24 7.70
N VAL A 13 9.51 2.27 7.83
CA VAL A 13 9.13 0.86 7.96
C VAL A 13 9.25 0.49 9.42
N ASN A 14 8.13 0.30 10.09
CA ASN A 14 8.09 -0.21 11.46
C ASN A 14 7.86 -1.73 11.37
N ALA A 15 8.90 -2.46 11.02
CA ALA A 15 8.89 -3.91 11.02
C ALA A 15 9.78 -4.43 12.15
N PRO A 16 9.41 -5.52 12.83
CA PRO A 16 10.35 -6.17 13.73
C PRO A 16 11.57 -6.59 12.91
N VAL A 17 12.74 -6.09 13.30
CA VAL A 17 14.00 -6.49 12.70
C VAL A 17 14.24 -7.94 13.08
N THR A 18 13.85 -8.87 12.22
CA THR A 18 14.30 -10.24 12.36
C THR A 18 15.77 -10.30 11.96
N ARG A 19 16.61 -10.71 12.88
CA ARG A 19 18.03 -11.00 12.62
C ARG A 19 18.12 -12.19 11.65
N GLY A 20 18.31 -11.89 10.39
CA GLY A 20 18.42 -12.88 9.35
C GLY A 20 18.40 -12.15 8.00
N GLY A 21 19.44 -11.35 7.72
CA GLY A 21 19.48 -10.43 6.60
C GLY A 21 19.66 -11.13 5.25
N GLY A 22 18.61 -11.77 4.75
CA GLY A 22 18.52 -12.08 3.33
C GLY A 22 18.10 -10.80 2.57
N LYS A 23 18.85 -10.42 1.54
CA LYS A 23 18.47 -9.34 0.63
C LYS A 23 17.27 -9.81 -0.21
N MET A 24 16.09 -9.28 0.04
CA MET A 24 14.94 -9.55 -0.81
C MET A 24 15.13 -8.84 -2.17
N ILE A 25 15.06 -9.60 -3.24
CA ILE A 25 15.10 -9.09 -4.62
C ILE A 25 13.73 -9.34 -5.23
N ILE A 26 13.08 -8.28 -5.71
CA ILE A 26 11.83 -8.40 -6.47
C ILE A 26 12.19 -8.59 -7.93
N LYS A 27 11.94 -9.79 -8.46
CA LYS A 27 12.24 -10.17 -9.84
C LYS A 27 11.08 -9.93 -10.78
N ASN A 28 9.85 -10.05 -10.30
CA ASN A 28 8.64 -9.76 -11.05
C ASN A 28 7.52 -9.29 -10.15
N ALA A 29 6.61 -8.54 -10.74
CA ALA A 29 5.42 -8.02 -10.08
C ALA A 29 4.25 -8.02 -11.06
N LYS A 30 3.05 -8.34 -10.57
CA LYS A 30 1.86 -8.44 -11.38
C LYS A 30 0.64 -7.92 -10.61
N PHE A 31 -0.18 -7.08 -11.25
CA PHE A 31 -1.49 -6.72 -10.73
C PHE A 31 -2.41 -7.94 -10.68
N MET A 32 -3.06 -8.15 -9.54
CA MET A 32 -3.96 -9.29 -9.34
C MET A 32 -5.43 -8.88 -9.35
N THR A 33 -5.81 -7.97 -8.47
CA THR A 33 -7.19 -7.52 -8.32
C THR A 33 -7.30 -6.23 -7.53
N SER A 34 -8.50 -5.67 -7.53
CA SER A 34 -8.89 -4.52 -6.70
C SER A 34 -10.16 -4.84 -5.92
N TYR A 35 -10.21 -4.40 -4.67
CA TYR A 35 -11.39 -4.52 -3.82
C TYR A 35 -11.89 -3.14 -3.39
N ALA A 36 -13.22 -2.94 -3.46
CA ALA A 36 -13.89 -1.75 -2.94
C ALA A 36 -14.24 -1.86 -1.45
N SER A 37 -14.21 -3.07 -0.92
CA SER A 37 -14.44 -3.37 0.50
C SER A 37 -13.60 -4.57 0.89
N PHE A 38 -13.30 -4.71 2.18
CA PHE A 38 -12.62 -5.89 2.72
C PHE A 38 -13.63 -6.78 3.46
N LYS A 39 -13.56 -8.07 3.20
CA LYS A 39 -14.25 -9.12 3.96
C LYS A 39 -13.24 -10.08 4.53
N LYS A 40 -13.51 -10.60 5.72
CA LYS A 40 -12.68 -11.65 6.33
C LYS A 40 -12.59 -12.84 5.37
N GLY A 41 -11.36 -13.28 5.07
CA GLY A 41 -11.09 -14.32 4.09
C GLY A 41 -10.71 -13.81 2.69
N ASP A 42 -10.85 -12.52 2.42
CA ASP A 42 -10.28 -11.93 1.22
C ASP A 42 -8.75 -12.05 1.23
N GLY A 43 -8.17 -12.14 0.05
CA GLY A 43 -6.72 -12.26 -0.13
C GLY A 43 -6.35 -13.56 -0.85
N PHE A 44 -5.07 -13.87 -0.87
CA PHE A 44 -4.50 -14.96 -1.67
C PHE A 44 -3.84 -16.06 -0.82
N GLY A 45 -4.02 -16.03 0.51
CA GLY A 45 -3.44 -17.04 1.41
C GLY A 45 -1.91 -16.95 1.55
N VAL A 46 -1.30 -15.87 1.10
CA VAL A 46 0.13 -15.58 1.24
C VAL A 46 0.33 -14.31 2.06
N SER A 47 1.54 -14.14 2.59
CA SER A 47 1.86 -12.93 3.37
C SER A 47 1.56 -11.66 2.58
N GLU A 48 1.03 -10.66 3.27
CA GLU A 48 0.70 -9.34 2.70
C GLU A 48 1.50 -8.25 3.40
N ILE A 49 2.01 -7.32 2.61
CA ILE A 49 2.60 -6.07 3.08
C ILE A 49 1.77 -4.93 2.51
N ALA A 50 1.15 -4.16 3.38
CA ALA A 50 0.33 -3.03 2.98
C ALA A 50 1.17 -1.77 2.82
N VAL A 51 0.78 -0.92 1.87
CA VAL A 51 1.34 0.41 1.67
C VAL A 51 0.24 1.43 1.93
N ALA A 52 0.46 2.28 2.91
CA ALA A 52 -0.44 3.35 3.30
C ALA A 52 0.23 4.72 3.13
N GLY A 53 -0.56 5.76 2.97
CA GLY A 53 -0.05 7.11 2.89
C GLY A 53 -1.13 8.11 2.53
N LYS A 54 -0.84 9.38 2.80
CA LYS A 54 -1.71 10.48 2.40
C LYS A 54 -1.86 10.50 0.88
N SER A 55 -3.01 10.94 0.40
CA SER A 55 -3.23 11.13 -1.04
C SER A 55 -2.12 12.00 -1.63
N ASN A 56 -1.59 11.61 -2.80
CA ASN A 56 -0.49 12.26 -3.50
C ASN A 56 0.88 12.26 -2.77
N VAL A 57 1.08 11.43 -1.76
CA VAL A 57 2.38 11.29 -1.09
C VAL A 57 3.46 10.63 -1.97
N GLY A 58 3.07 9.98 -3.06
CA GLY A 58 3.96 9.24 -3.95
C GLY A 58 3.90 7.72 -3.78
N LYS A 59 2.78 7.22 -3.26
CA LYS A 59 2.57 5.80 -2.98
C LYS A 59 2.68 4.92 -4.24
N SER A 60 2.03 5.30 -5.33
CA SER A 60 2.12 4.59 -6.61
C SER A 60 3.54 4.62 -7.20
N SER A 61 4.24 5.74 -7.08
CA SER A 61 5.64 5.86 -7.50
C SER A 61 6.56 4.95 -6.69
N PHE A 62 6.31 4.84 -5.39
CA PHE A 62 7.03 3.92 -4.52
C PHE A 62 6.82 2.46 -4.91
N ILE A 63 5.57 2.06 -5.15
CA ILE A 63 5.21 0.71 -5.57
C ILE A 63 5.89 0.37 -6.90
N ASN A 64 5.83 1.26 -7.89
CA ASN A 64 6.47 1.08 -9.19
C ASN A 64 8.01 0.98 -9.06
N TYR A 65 8.59 1.79 -8.21
CA TYR A 65 10.03 1.74 -7.94
C TYR A 65 10.44 0.41 -7.29
N LEU A 66 9.69 -0.02 -6.27
CA LEU A 66 9.96 -1.27 -5.57
C LEU A 66 9.84 -2.49 -6.48
N ALA A 67 8.81 -2.48 -7.34
CA ALA A 67 8.58 -3.53 -8.33
C ALA A 67 9.54 -3.49 -9.52
N ASN A 68 10.33 -2.43 -9.66
CA ASN A 68 11.13 -2.14 -10.85
C ASN A 68 10.30 -2.21 -12.14
N TYR A 69 9.06 -1.73 -12.08
CA TYR A 69 8.10 -1.78 -13.16
C TYR A 69 7.30 -0.48 -13.26
N ASN A 70 7.57 0.30 -14.29
CA ASN A 70 6.87 1.55 -14.53
C ASN A 70 5.42 1.28 -14.98
N GLY A 71 4.46 1.87 -14.26
CA GLY A 71 3.04 1.75 -14.60
C GLY A 71 2.34 0.53 -14.00
N LEU A 72 2.97 -0.25 -13.12
CA LEU A 72 2.30 -1.30 -12.37
C LEU A 72 1.16 -0.73 -11.52
N ALA A 73 1.48 0.24 -10.68
CA ALA A 73 0.49 1.04 -9.97
C ALA A 73 0.21 2.31 -10.75
N LYS A 74 -1.06 2.55 -11.05
CA LYS A 74 -1.48 3.74 -11.80
C LYS A 74 -1.40 4.96 -10.90
N THR A 75 -0.65 5.96 -11.33
CA THR A 75 -0.67 7.28 -10.72
C THR A 75 -1.93 8.00 -11.18
N SER A 76 -2.98 8.06 -10.37
CA SER A 76 -4.15 8.86 -10.71
C SER A 76 -4.00 10.26 -10.12
N ALA A 77 -3.96 11.24 -11.00
CA ALA A 77 -3.97 12.66 -10.63
C ALA A 77 -5.39 13.20 -10.35
N THR A 78 -6.43 12.37 -10.47
CA THR A 78 -7.82 12.83 -10.35
C THR A 78 -8.35 12.58 -8.94
N PRO A 79 -8.55 13.63 -8.12
CA PRO A 79 -9.22 13.50 -6.82
C PRO A 79 -10.67 13.05 -7.03
N GLY A 80 -11.17 12.13 -6.21
CA GLY A 80 -12.59 11.81 -6.13
C GLY A 80 -13.08 10.58 -6.89
N LYS A 81 -12.20 9.79 -7.54
CA LYS A 81 -12.57 8.45 -8.02
C LYS A 81 -12.63 7.47 -6.85
N THR A 82 -13.60 6.54 -6.89
CA THR A 82 -13.69 5.42 -5.94
C THR A 82 -12.33 4.79 -5.76
N LYS A 83 -11.78 4.89 -4.57
CA LYS A 83 -10.46 4.38 -4.27
C LYS A 83 -10.57 2.92 -3.85
N LEU A 84 -9.87 2.08 -4.57
CA LEU A 84 -9.84 0.65 -4.37
C LEU A 84 -8.56 0.27 -3.61
N THR A 85 -8.63 -0.83 -2.90
CA THR A 85 -7.44 -1.54 -2.42
C THR A 85 -6.93 -2.42 -3.54
N ASN A 86 -5.68 -2.22 -3.96
CA ASN A 86 -5.08 -2.93 -5.08
C ASN A 86 -4.09 -3.98 -4.57
N TYR A 87 -4.16 -5.18 -5.12
CA TYR A 87 -3.29 -6.29 -4.79
C TYR A 87 -2.31 -6.56 -5.92
N PHE A 88 -1.03 -6.58 -5.61
CA PHE A 88 0.05 -6.90 -6.53
C PHE A 88 0.79 -8.13 -6.05
N SER A 89 0.90 -9.14 -6.91
CA SER A 89 1.73 -10.32 -6.65
C SER A 89 3.19 -9.98 -6.87
N MET A 90 4.03 -10.32 -5.92
CA MET A 90 5.48 -10.17 -5.98
C MET A 90 6.14 -11.54 -6.05
N ASN A 91 7.14 -11.68 -6.93
CA ASN A 91 7.92 -12.91 -7.10
C ASN A 91 7.04 -14.15 -7.30
N ASN A 92 6.11 -14.10 -8.26
CA ASN A 92 5.19 -15.21 -8.58
C ASN A 92 4.35 -15.67 -7.37
N GLY A 93 3.87 -14.75 -6.55
CA GLY A 93 3.00 -15.04 -5.41
C GLY A 93 3.75 -15.38 -4.12
N GLU A 94 5.04 -15.09 -4.02
CA GLU A 94 5.78 -15.21 -2.77
C GLU A 94 5.14 -14.36 -1.65
N PHE A 95 4.70 -13.14 -2.01
CA PHE A 95 3.89 -12.27 -1.16
C PHE A 95 3.05 -11.32 -1.98
N MET A 96 2.07 -10.68 -1.35
CA MET A 96 1.28 -9.60 -1.94
C MET A 96 1.71 -8.24 -1.39
N LEU A 97 1.89 -7.28 -2.28
CA LEU A 97 1.94 -5.87 -1.92
C LEU A 97 0.53 -5.30 -2.06
N VAL A 98 0.00 -4.73 -1.00
CA VAL A 98 -1.39 -4.25 -0.93
C VAL A 98 -1.39 -2.73 -0.86
N ASP A 99 -1.84 -2.11 -1.94
CA ASP A 99 -1.95 -0.66 -2.05
C ASP A 99 -3.27 -0.19 -1.46
N LEU A 100 -3.22 0.39 -0.27
CA LEU A 100 -4.39 0.95 0.39
C LEU A 100 -4.76 2.31 -0.21
N PRO A 101 -6.05 2.69 -0.24
CA PRO A 101 -6.46 4.02 -0.66
C PRO A 101 -5.74 5.12 0.12
N GLY A 102 -5.30 6.17 -0.57
CA GLY A 102 -4.70 7.32 0.09
C GLY A 102 -5.70 8.06 0.97
N TYR A 103 -5.31 8.40 2.18
CA TYR A 103 -6.14 9.18 3.10
C TYR A 103 -5.96 10.70 2.91
N GLY A 104 -6.81 11.50 3.56
CA GLY A 104 -6.66 12.96 3.63
C GLY A 104 -7.06 13.71 2.36
N VAL A 105 -7.98 13.18 1.56
CA VAL A 105 -8.53 13.90 0.40
C VAL A 105 -9.60 14.88 0.85
N ALA A 106 -9.34 16.19 0.70
CA ALA A 106 -10.21 17.26 1.20
C ALA A 106 -11.54 17.41 0.44
N LYS A 107 -11.73 16.78 -0.71
CA LYS A 107 -12.88 16.98 -1.61
C LYS A 107 -13.78 15.76 -1.75
N VAL A 108 -13.78 14.85 -0.82
CA VAL A 108 -14.70 13.70 -0.81
C VAL A 108 -15.78 13.91 0.24
N GLY A 109 -16.97 13.47 -0.08
CA GLY A 109 -18.10 13.48 0.84
C GLY A 109 -17.82 12.66 2.10
N GLU A 110 -18.44 13.04 3.22
CA GLU A 110 -18.23 12.35 4.50
C GLU A 110 -18.58 10.86 4.43
N ASP A 111 -19.56 10.47 3.62
CA ASP A 111 -19.99 9.09 3.47
C ASP A 111 -18.93 8.23 2.77
N GLU A 112 -18.25 8.77 1.76
CA GLU A 112 -17.14 8.08 1.11
C GLU A 112 -15.94 7.95 2.05
N LYS A 113 -15.63 8.98 2.80
CA LYS A 113 -14.58 8.94 3.80
C LYS A 113 -14.85 7.85 4.84
N LYS A 114 -16.08 7.75 5.37
CA LYS A 114 -16.47 6.69 6.30
C LYS A 114 -16.33 5.29 5.68
N LYS A 115 -16.68 5.12 4.41
CA LYS A 115 -16.50 3.85 3.71
C LYS A 115 -15.04 3.45 3.61
N TRP A 116 -14.15 4.39 3.29
CA TRP A 116 -12.71 4.15 3.22
C TRP A 116 -12.11 3.82 4.58
N ASP A 117 -12.44 4.59 5.59
CA ASP A 117 -11.98 4.37 6.96
C ASP A 117 -12.42 2.99 7.45
N LYS A 118 -13.66 2.60 7.16
CA LYS A 118 -14.18 1.27 7.48
C LYS A 118 -13.43 0.17 6.72
N MET A 119 -13.19 0.35 5.43
CA MET A 119 -12.47 -0.63 4.60
C MET A 119 -11.03 -0.81 5.09
N ILE A 120 -10.30 0.28 5.28
CA ILE A 120 -8.92 0.25 5.76
C ILE A 120 -8.85 -0.34 7.16
N GLY A 121 -9.73 0.11 8.07
CA GLY A 121 -9.81 -0.41 9.43
C GLY A 121 -10.12 -1.90 9.47
N SER A 122 -11.07 -2.36 8.67
CA SER A 122 -11.40 -3.79 8.57
C SER A 122 -10.24 -4.60 8.03
N TYR A 123 -9.56 -4.12 6.98
CA TYR A 123 -8.39 -4.78 6.43
C TYR A 123 -7.27 -4.89 7.48
N LEU A 124 -6.90 -3.79 8.12
CA LEU A 124 -5.80 -3.75 9.09
C LEU A 124 -6.04 -4.62 10.33
N THR A 125 -7.30 -4.79 10.73
CA THR A 125 -7.67 -5.52 11.94
C THR A 125 -8.06 -6.98 11.70
N GLN A 126 -8.54 -7.32 10.52
CA GLN A 126 -9.14 -8.63 10.23
C GLN A 126 -8.37 -9.46 9.19
N SER A 127 -7.41 -8.87 8.45
CA SER A 127 -6.60 -9.63 7.51
C SER A 127 -5.66 -10.57 8.26
N GLU A 128 -5.82 -11.86 8.05
CA GLU A 128 -4.98 -12.91 8.62
C GLU A 128 -3.61 -12.99 7.91
N ASN A 129 -3.52 -12.45 6.71
CA ASN A 129 -2.34 -12.50 5.86
C ASN A 129 -1.41 -11.29 6.06
N LEU A 130 -1.91 -10.20 6.66
CA LEU A 130 -1.14 -8.97 6.85
C LEU A 130 0.01 -9.19 7.83
N LYS A 131 1.24 -8.91 7.37
CA LYS A 131 2.48 -9.06 8.16
C LYS A 131 3.14 -7.72 8.50
N GLY A 132 2.85 -6.68 7.73
CA GLY A 132 3.42 -5.37 7.97
C GLY A 132 2.76 -4.27 7.15
N VAL A 133 2.95 -3.04 7.59
CA VAL A 133 2.45 -1.84 6.90
C VAL A 133 3.61 -0.87 6.70
N VAL A 134 3.80 -0.46 5.45
CA VAL A 134 4.70 0.62 5.08
C VAL A 134 3.90 1.91 5.01
N VAL A 135 4.22 2.88 5.83
CA VAL A 135 3.55 4.18 5.84
C VAL A 135 4.45 5.23 5.18
N LEU A 136 3.96 5.81 4.11
CA LEU A 136 4.62 6.90 3.41
C LEU A 136 4.17 8.24 3.99
N VAL A 137 5.13 9.04 4.40
CA VAL A 137 4.89 10.37 4.95
C VAL A 137 5.70 11.42 4.19
N ASP A 138 5.11 12.58 3.97
CA ASP A 138 5.80 13.73 3.41
C ASP A 138 6.26 14.63 4.57
N VAL A 139 7.56 14.64 4.82
CA VAL A 139 8.16 15.40 5.94
C VAL A 139 8.18 16.92 5.74
N ARG A 140 7.75 17.41 4.58
CA ARG A 140 7.66 18.85 4.29
C ARG A 140 6.37 19.49 4.80
N HIS A 141 5.38 18.68 5.11
CA HIS A 141 4.06 19.11 5.57
C HIS A 141 3.75 18.41 6.89
N GLU A 142 3.69 19.21 7.95
CA GLU A 142 3.16 18.81 9.24
C GLU A 142 1.64 18.67 9.21
#